data_0f5bb2caac040905d9b3ded49cacd0fb
#
_entry.id   0f5bb2caac040905d9b3ded49cacd0fb
#
_cell.length_a   1.000
_cell.length_b   1.000
_cell.length_c   1.000
_cell.angle_alpha   90.00
_cell.angle_beta   90.00
_cell.angle_gamma   90.00
#
_symmetry.space_group_name_H-M   'P 1'
#
loop_
_entity.id
_entity.type
_entity.pdbx_description
1 polymer ?
#
loop_
_entity_poly.entity_id
_entity_poly.type
_entity_poly.pdbx_seq_one_letter_code
_entity_poly.pdbx_strand_id
1 'polypeptide(L)'
;KRQILDTCTESTAFLCKLPGGRGGKFKLPTLTELHEFLFSSPFNEAHNATADVEATSRCFLELIRLKNFKKEQLQADDEYLDKFSNYNKEIIQKIGLKHQNLKKRSENLKKELIEKVDIDQKIESKIFDIDLSDSDFTHLHNHSQFSMLQSTIKINDLVDRTAKMNMKAVAITDLGNMMGAFRFVDAVKKKNKQIKEFNESNSENKHLIKPIVGCVLNVCDDHLNKNYRDNGYQVVFLAKNKNGYNNLSTLSSLAYTKGFYYIPRVDKNLILDYKDDLIVLSGNLYGEISNKILTIGKKEAEDSLRWWKENFAEDFYIELNRHKQEDEDTVNKILLEFSEKHDIKLVATNNTFYLDNDSANAHDILLCVKDGEKLSTPKGKGRGFRYGLPNNEYYFKSSEEMKSIFSDIPSAIHNTNEIVSKVESFDLHNDVLLPKFEIPDEFIESKDKDDGGKRGENKYLRHLTFLGAEK
;
A
#
# COMPACT_ATOMS: atom_id res chain seq x y z
N LYS A 1 26.97 18.83 -14.80
CA LYS A 1 26.92 17.41 -15.23
C LYS A 1 27.93 16.65 -14.38
N ARG A 2 27.53 15.54 -13.74
CA ARG A 2 28.47 14.65 -13.05
C ARG A 2 29.34 13.96 -14.09
N GLN A 3 30.66 13.96 -13.88
CA GLN A 3 31.60 13.24 -14.74
C GLN A 3 31.52 11.74 -14.38
N ILE A 4 31.38 10.89 -15.38
CA ILE A 4 31.40 9.43 -15.22
C ILE A 4 32.77 8.96 -15.66
N LEU A 5 33.46 8.19 -14.80
CA LEU A 5 34.72 7.51 -15.11
C LEU A 5 34.40 6.03 -15.36
N ASP A 6 34.94 5.49 -16.44
CA ASP A 6 34.82 4.10 -16.82
C ASP A 6 36.15 3.38 -16.65
N THR A 7 36.13 2.15 -16.17
CA THR A 7 37.31 1.27 -16.11
C THR A 7 37.57 0.57 -17.45
N CYS A 8 36.60 0.59 -18.37
CA CYS A 8 36.68 0.03 -19.71
C CYS A 8 37.05 1.13 -20.73
N THR A 9 38.32 1.47 -20.84
CA THR A 9 38.81 2.60 -21.67
C THR A 9 39.91 2.14 -22.64
N GLU A 10 40.27 2.99 -23.62
CA GLU A 10 41.43 2.71 -24.47
C GLU A 10 42.74 2.62 -23.69
N SER A 11 42.88 3.36 -22.55
CA SER A 11 44.09 3.26 -21.70
C SER A 11 44.18 1.91 -20.99
N THR A 12 43.05 1.37 -20.54
CA THR A 12 43.03 0.00 -19.95
C THR A 12 43.20 -1.08 -21.00
N ALA A 13 42.73 -0.89 -22.22
CA ALA A 13 43.01 -1.78 -23.33
C ALA A 13 44.51 -1.84 -23.67
N PHE A 14 45.15 -0.67 -23.67
CA PHE A 14 46.60 -0.57 -23.87
C PHE A 14 47.39 -1.18 -22.71
N LEU A 15 46.91 -1.06 -21.49
CA LEU A 15 47.48 -1.69 -20.31
C LEU A 15 47.43 -3.22 -20.39
N CYS A 16 46.24 -3.77 -20.69
CA CYS A 16 45.98 -5.22 -20.72
C CYS A 16 46.54 -5.91 -21.98
N LYS A 17 46.65 -5.21 -23.12
CA LYS A 17 47.17 -5.70 -24.42
C LYS A 17 46.44 -6.96 -24.92
N LEU A 18 45.15 -7.07 -24.68
CA LEU A 18 44.36 -8.21 -25.09
C LEU A 18 44.17 -8.24 -26.64
N PRO A 19 44.35 -9.42 -27.32
CA PRO A 19 44.16 -9.54 -28.74
C PRO A 19 42.70 -9.41 -29.15
N GLY A 20 42.39 -9.03 -30.41
CA GLY A 20 41.03 -9.03 -30.96
C GLY A 20 40.33 -7.68 -31.06
N GLY A 21 41.02 -6.57 -30.88
CA GLY A 21 40.50 -5.22 -31.13
C GLY A 21 40.36 -4.93 -32.65
N ARG A 22 39.41 -4.06 -33.02
CA ARG A 22 39.20 -3.65 -34.41
C ARG A 22 40.27 -2.62 -34.85
N GLY A 23 40.72 -2.70 -36.09
CA GLY A 23 41.62 -1.72 -36.71
C GLY A 23 43.05 -1.71 -36.14
N GLY A 24 43.55 -2.87 -35.71
CA GLY A 24 44.92 -2.98 -35.13
C GLY A 24 45.06 -2.48 -33.70
N LYS A 25 43.99 -2.13 -33.03
CA LYS A 25 43.95 -1.76 -31.62
C LYS A 25 43.81 -2.99 -30.70
N PHE A 26 44.15 -2.83 -29.43
CA PHE A 26 43.83 -3.87 -28.44
C PHE A 26 42.35 -3.92 -28.11
N LYS A 27 41.87 -5.11 -27.72
CA LYS A 27 40.51 -5.31 -27.24
C LYS A 27 40.25 -4.56 -25.93
N LEU A 28 39.13 -3.90 -25.78
CA LEU A 28 38.65 -3.35 -24.51
C LEU A 28 38.40 -4.51 -23.54
N PRO A 29 39.01 -4.50 -22.33
CA PRO A 29 38.84 -5.59 -21.38
C PRO A 29 37.44 -5.60 -20.78
N THR A 30 36.87 -6.79 -20.61
CA THR A 30 35.72 -6.97 -19.70
C THR A 30 36.17 -6.78 -18.25
N LEU A 31 35.25 -6.60 -17.32
CA LEU A 31 35.57 -6.47 -15.89
C LEU A 31 36.34 -7.69 -15.38
N THR A 32 35.98 -8.89 -15.79
CA THR A 32 36.66 -10.14 -15.42
C THR A 32 38.10 -10.17 -15.95
N GLU A 33 38.31 -9.85 -17.23
CA GLU A 33 39.65 -9.80 -17.85
C GLU A 33 40.51 -8.72 -17.21
N LEU A 34 39.97 -7.54 -16.89
CA LEU A 34 40.71 -6.48 -16.21
C LEU A 34 41.10 -6.90 -14.80
N HIS A 35 40.16 -7.50 -14.04
CA HIS A 35 40.40 -7.98 -12.69
C HIS A 35 41.49 -9.08 -12.67
N GLU A 36 41.41 -10.03 -13.59
CA GLU A 36 42.39 -11.12 -13.72
C GLU A 36 43.76 -10.55 -14.08
N PHE A 37 43.84 -9.58 -14.98
CA PHE A 37 45.09 -8.90 -15.33
C PHE A 37 45.72 -8.17 -14.14
N LEU A 38 44.92 -7.39 -13.40
CA LEU A 38 45.41 -6.55 -12.29
C LEU A 38 45.78 -7.37 -11.05
N PHE A 39 45.08 -8.46 -10.78
CA PHE A 39 45.18 -9.21 -9.51
C PHE A 39 45.62 -10.68 -9.68
N SER A 40 45.91 -11.11 -10.90
CA SER A 40 46.32 -12.48 -11.24
C SER A 40 45.33 -13.55 -10.77
N SER A 41 44.08 -13.16 -10.62
CA SER A 41 42.98 -14.05 -10.21
C SER A 41 41.63 -13.55 -10.74
N PRO A 42 40.77 -14.41 -11.28
CA PRO A 42 39.39 -14.03 -11.59
C PRO A 42 38.66 -13.73 -10.27
N PHE A 43 37.58 -12.93 -10.35
CA PHE A 43 36.66 -12.81 -9.21
C PHE A 43 35.51 -13.81 -9.36
N ASN A 44 35.11 -14.40 -8.25
CA ASN A 44 34.02 -15.36 -8.20
C ASN A 44 32.67 -14.66 -8.29
N GLU A 45 31.66 -15.36 -8.80
CA GLU A 45 30.27 -14.90 -8.90
C GLU A 45 30.07 -13.66 -9.81
N ALA A 46 30.75 -13.60 -10.96
CA ALA A 46 30.44 -12.63 -12.01
C ALA A 46 28.95 -12.64 -12.32
N HIS A 47 28.32 -11.45 -12.51
CA HIS A 47 26.89 -11.19 -12.61
C HIS A 47 26.12 -11.17 -11.26
N ASN A 48 26.81 -11.23 -10.15
CA ASN A 48 26.29 -10.87 -8.85
C ASN A 48 26.59 -9.39 -8.59
N ALA A 49 25.55 -8.57 -8.38
CA ALA A 49 25.70 -7.12 -8.24
C ALA A 49 26.75 -6.70 -7.17
N THR A 50 26.84 -7.41 -6.05
CA THR A 50 27.83 -7.13 -4.98
C THR A 50 29.24 -7.48 -5.41
N ALA A 51 29.44 -8.63 -6.06
CA ALA A 51 30.73 -9.05 -6.59
C ALA A 51 31.22 -8.13 -7.72
N ASP A 52 30.30 -7.72 -8.62
CA ASP A 52 30.60 -6.79 -9.70
C ASP A 52 30.99 -5.39 -9.15
N VAL A 53 30.27 -4.90 -8.13
CA VAL A 53 30.62 -3.62 -7.46
C VAL A 53 31.98 -3.72 -6.76
N GLU A 54 32.26 -4.80 -6.06
CA GLU A 54 33.56 -5.00 -5.40
C GLU A 54 34.69 -5.07 -6.42
N ALA A 55 34.52 -5.87 -7.48
CA ALA A 55 35.51 -5.99 -8.54
C ALA A 55 35.74 -4.66 -9.27
N THR A 56 34.70 -3.93 -9.61
CA THR A 56 34.80 -2.61 -10.25
C THR A 56 35.53 -1.60 -9.36
N SER A 57 35.13 -1.51 -8.09
CA SER A 57 35.76 -0.57 -7.14
C SER A 57 37.23 -0.90 -6.92
N ARG A 58 37.57 -2.18 -6.79
CA ARG A 58 38.94 -2.66 -6.62
C ARG A 58 39.79 -2.37 -7.86
N CYS A 59 39.27 -2.68 -9.06
CA CYS A 59 39.96 -2.33 -10.31
C CYS A 59 40.16 -0.83 -10.45
N PHE A 60 39.16 -0.02 -10.12
CA PHE A 60 39.24 1.44 -10.21
C PHE A 60 40.32 2.00 -9.29
N LEU A 61 40.38 1.59 -8.03
CA LEU A 61 41.38 2.02 -7.07
C LEU A 61 42.79 1.56 -7.49
N GLU A 62 42.95 0.36 -8.03
CA GLU A 62 44.21 -0.14 -8.53
C GLU A 62 44.71 0.63 -9.77
N LEU A 63 43.79 1.00 -10.68
CA LEU A 63 44.11 1.85 -11.84
C LEU A 63 44.55 3.27 -11.41
N ILE A 64 44.00 3.81 -10.31
CA ILE A 64 44.45 5.07 -9.72
C ILE A 64 45.90 4.88 -9.18
N ARG A 65 46.14 3.80 -8.42
CA ARG A 65 47.45 3.46 -7.89
C ARG A 65 48.53 3.32 -8.97
N LEU A 66 48.14 2.69 -10.10
CA LEU A 66 49.00 2.54 -11.29
C LEU A 66 49.11 3.81 -12.16
N LYS A 67 48.50 4.91 -11.74
CA LYS A 67 48.45 6.20 -12.47
C LYS A 67 47.88 6.08 -13.89
N ASN A 68 46.92 5.16 -14.11
CA ASN A 68 46.32 4.93 -15.41
C ASN A 68 45.27 6.02 -15.77
N PHE A 69 44.77 6.75 -14.80
CA PHE A 69 43.91 7.92 -14.99
C PHE A 69 44.69 9.21 -14.88
N LYS A 70 44.35 10.21 -15.73
CA LYS A 70 44.85 11.56 -15.63
C LYS A 70 44.21 12.30 -14.46
N LYS A 71 44.93 13.21 -13.81
CA LYS A 71 44.43 13.99 -12.68
C LYS A 71 43.20 14.80 -12.99
N GLU A 72 43.09 15.32 -14.22
CA GLU A 72 41.90 16.06 -14.68
C GLU A 72 40.64 15.16 -14.77
N GLN A 73 40.81 13.88 -15.08
CA GLN A 73 39.73 12.89 -15.10
C GLN A 73 39.25 12.56 -13.69
N LEU A 74 40.19 12.50 -12.73
CA LEU A 74 39.89 12.20 -11.32
C LEU A 74 39.39 13.43 -10.56
N GLN A 75 39.53 14.64 -11.11
CA GLN A 75 39.28 15.91 -10.44
C GLN A 75 39.99 16.02 -9.08
N ALA A 76 41.19 15.46 -9.00
CA ALA A 76 42.01 15.40 -7.79
C ALA A 76 43.29 16.21 -7.99
N ASP A 77 43.78 16.81 -6.91
CA ASP A 77 45.09 17.49 -6.91
C ASP A 77 46.25 16.48 -6.75
N ASP A 78 47.46 16.95 -7.07
CA ASP A 78 48.65 16.11 -7.02
C ASP A 78 48.96 15.67 -5.56
N GLU A 79 48.67 16.51 -4.57
CA GLU A 79 48.86 16.19 -3.16
C GLU A 79 47.97 15.02 -2.71
N TYR A 80 46.72 14.99 -3.15
CA TYR A 80 45.81 13.89 -2.85
C TYR A 80 46.25 12.58 -3.51
N LEU A 81 46.68 12.64 -4.78
CA LEU A 81 47.15 11.47 -5.51
C LEU A 81 48.45 10.90 -4.94
N ASP A 82 49.37 11.77 -4.47
CA ASP A 82 50.61 11.35 -3.80
C ASP A 82 50.30 10.74 -2.43
N LYS A 83 49.39 11.33 -1.65
CA LYS A 83 48.90 10.71 -0.40
C LYS A 83 48.29 9.35 -0.66
N PHE A 84 47.41 9.22 -1.65
CA PHE A 84 46.79 7.95 -2.02
C PHE A 84 47.83 6.89 -2.38
N SER A 85 48.84 7.24 -3.22
CA SER A 85 49.89 6.36 -3.64
C SER A 85 50.81 5.95 -2.46
N ASN A 86 51.06 6.87 -1.53
CA ASN A 86 51.87 6.60 -0.34
C ASN A 86 51.20 5.67 0.67
N TYR A 87 49.87 5.77 0.79
CA TYR A 87 49.09 4.87 1.64
C TYR A 87 48.90 3.49 1.00
N ASN A 88 48.82 3.41 -0.34
CA ASN A 88 48.56 2.18 -1.08
C ASN A 88 49.83 1.76 -1.87
N LYS A 89 50.92 1.46 -1.18
CA LYS A 89 52.17 1.00 -1.81
C LYS A 89 52.04 -0.37 -2.45
N GLU A 90 51.18 -1.22 -1.88
CA GLU A 90 50.91 -2.58 -2.35
C GLU A 90 49.63 -2.64 -3.18
N ILE A 91 49.44 -3.76 -3.88
CA ILE A 91 48.24 -4.04 -4.67
C ILE A 91 46.98 -3.91 -3.80
N ILE A 92 45.95 -3.28 -4.34
CA ILE A 92 44.69 -3.04 -3.63
C ILE A 92 44.04 -4.37 -3.19
N GLN A 93 43.87 -4.51 -1.88
CA GLN A 93 43.28 -5.70 -1.30
C GLN A 93 41.76 -5.76 -1.52
N LYS A 94 41.15 -6.93 -1.26
CA LYS A 94 39.68 -7.08 -1.32
C LYS A 94 39.03 -6.13 -0.32
N ILE A 95 37.98 -5.43 -0.77
CA ILE A 95 37.19 -4.49 0.05
C ILE A 95 36.37 -5.25 1.08
N GLY A 96 35.99 -6.52 0.78
CA GLY A 96 35.29 -7.40 1.69
C GLY A 96 33.77 -7.12 1.76
N LEU A 97 33.19 -6.66 0.65
CA LEU A 97 31.73 -6.51 0.55
C LEU A 97 31.06 -7.87 0.70
N LYS A 98 30.15 -7.98 1.67
CA LYS A 98 29.39 -9.21 1.90
C LYS A 98 28.09 -9.17 1.09
N HIS A 99 27.96 -10.08 0.16
CA HIS A 99 26.69 -10.28 -0.52
C HIS A 99 25.63 -10.83 0.46
N GLN A 100 24.53 -10.13 0.60
CA GLN A 100 23.35 -10.64 1.28
C GLN A 100 22.31 -11.03 0.24
N ASN A 101 22.15 -12.33 0.02
CA ASN A 101 21.04 -12.84 -0.77
C ASN A 101 19.74 -12.64 0.02
N LEU A 102 19.06 -11.52 -0.25
CA LEU A 102 17.82 -11.14 0.46
C LEU A 102 16.74 -12.21 0.37
N LYS A 103 16.68 -12.95 -0.77
CA LYS A 103 15.75 -14.07 -0.92
C LYS A 103 16.08 -15.21 0.05
N LYS A 104 17.34 -15.64 0.07
CA LYS A 104 17.80 -16.69 1.00
C LYS A 104 17.71 -16.26 2.46
N ARG A 105 17.95 -14.97 2.76
CA ARG A 105 17.77 -14.42 4.10
C ARG A 105 16.29 -14.40 4.50
N SER A 106 15.38 -14.02 3.60
CA SER A 106 13.94 -14.09 3.82
C SER A 106 13.47 -15.54 4.06
N GLU A 107 13.96 -16.50 3.25
CA GLU A 107 13.67 -17.92 3.42
C GLU A 107 14.23 -18.48 4.74
N ASN A 108 15.42 -18.07 5.15
CA ASN A 108 16.01 -18.46 6.43
C ASN A 108 15.26 -17.82 7.61
N LEU A 109 14.90 -16.53 7.52
CA LEU A 109 14.07 -15.86 8.53
C LEU A 109 12.72 -16.56 8.69
N LYS A 110 12.08 -16.97 7.58
CA LYS A 110 10.83 -17.74 7.62
C LYS A 110 11.03 -19.07 8.36
N LYS A 111 12.13 -19.81 8.08
CA LYS A 111 12.46 -21.05 8.77
C LYS A 111 12.73 -20.84 10.26
N GLU A 112 13.53 -19.84 10.61
CA GLU A 112 13.82 -19.50 12.00
C GLU A 112 12.58 -19.06 12.77
N LEU A 113 11.63 -18.38 12.13
CA LEU A 113 10.35 -18.00 12.70
C LEU A 113 9.46 -19.23 12.94
N ILE A 114 9.40 -20.15 11.99
CA ILE A 114 8.64 -21.40 12.10
C ILE A 114 9.24 -22.29 13.22
N GLU A 115 10.57 -22.48 13.24
CA GLU A 115 11.25 -23.31 14.26
C GLU A 115 11.11 -22.72 15.67
N LYS A 116 11.17 -21.40 15.85
CA LYS A 116 10.96 -20.76 17.16
C LYS A 116 9.51 -20.87 17.64
N VAL A 117 8.54 -20.79 16.74
CA VAL A 117 7.13 -20.92 17.09
C VAL A 117 6.76 -22.34 17.49
N ASP A 118 7.41 -23.37 16.90
CA ASP A 118 7.19 -24.77 17.30
C ASP A 118 7.75 -25.10 18.71
N ILE A 119 8.72 -24.33 19.21
CA ILE A 119 9.28 -24.50 20.55
C ILE A 119 8.41 -23.84 21.63
N ASP A 120 7.68 -22.78 21.30
CA ASP A 120 6.85 -22.01 22.25
C ASP A 120 5.36 -22.43 22.25
N GLN A 121 4.97 -23.56 21.62
CA GLN A 121 3.59 -24.07 21.61
C GLN A 121 3.14 -24.66 22.95
N LYS A 122 3.29 -23.89 24.04
CA LYS A 122 2.50 -23.99 25.27
C LYS A 122 1.99 -22.64 25.73
N ILE A 123 1.56 -21.82 24.78
CA ILE A 123 0.63 -20.76 25.14
C ILE A 123 -0.74 -21.40 25.13
N GLU A 124 -1.18 -21.84 26.33
CA GLU A 124 -2.60 -22.06 26.59
C GLU A 124 -3.28 -20.72 26.27
N SER A 125 -3.75 -20.59 25.02
CA SER A 125 -4.63 -19.49 24.66
C SER A 125 -5.72 -19.46 25.73
N LYS A 126 -5.88 -18.34 26.41
CA LYS A 126 -7.15 -18.01 27.08
C LYS A 126 -8.16 -17.83 25.92
N ILE A 127 -8.59 -18.96 25.38
CA ILE A 127 -9.74 -19.05 24.51
C ILE A 127 -10.89 -18.61 25.41
N PHE A 128 -11.30 -17.34 25.27
CA PHE A 128 -12.59 -16.96 25.76
C PHE A 128 -13.55 -17.85 24.98
N ASP A 129 -14.28 -18.70 25.67
CA ASP A 129 -15.38 -19.50 25.14
C ASP A 129 -16.50 -18.52 24.70
N ILE A 130 -16.25 -17.79 23.60
CA ILE A 130 -17.24 -16.92 22.99
C ILE A 130 -18.02 -17.83 22.06
N ASP A 131 -19.27 -18.07 22.43
CA ASP A 131 -20.21 -18.75 21.53
C ASP A 131 -20.45 -17.87 20.29
N LEU A 132 -20.02 -18.37 19.13
CA LEU A 132 -20.21 -17.69 17.85
C LEU A 132 -21.58 -17.92 17.23
N SER A 133 -22.45 -18.76 17.83
CA SER A 133 -23.79 -19.06 17.28
C SER A 133 -24.61 -17.78 17.07
N ASP A 134 -24.62 -16.90 18.05
CA ASP A 134 -25.35 -15.64 18.02
C ASP A 134 -24.48 -14.42 17.61
N SER A 135 -23.20 -14.64 17.30
CA SER A 135 -22.33 -13.54 16.85
C SER A 135 -22.54 -13.24 15.37
N ASP A 136 -22.72 -11.98 15.02
CA ASP A 136 -22.69 -11.53 13.64
C ASP A 136 -21.25 -11.36 13.16
N PHE A 137 -21.05 -11.43 11.85
CA PHE A 137 -19.81 -11.05 11.21
C PHE A 137 -20.06 -9.91 10.25
N THR A 138 -19.12 -8.94 10.22
CA THR A 138 -19.17 -7.81 9.29
C THR A 138 -17.90 -7.74 8.47
N HIS A 139 -18.04 -7.71 7.15
CA HIS A 139 -16.93 -7.44 6.25
C HIS A 139 -16.46 -5.98 6.38
N LEU A 140 -15.26 -5.78 6.89
CA LEU A 140 -14.67 -4.46 7.13
C LEU A 140 -13.63 -4.05 6.08
N HIS A 141 -13.21 -4.96 5.20
CA HIS A 141 -12.19 -4.72 4.18
C HIS A 141 -12.68 -5.25 2.83
N ASN A 142 -13.38 -4.41 2.08
CA ASN A 142 -13.93 -4.73 0.76
C ASN A 142 -13.61 -3.64 -0.25
N HIS A 143 -13.28 -4.06 -1.46
CA HIS A 143 -12.99 -3.18 -2.58
C HIS A 143 -14.14 -3.18 -3.57
N SER A 144 -14.60 -2.00 -3.95
CA SER A 144 -15.62 -1.84 -4.99
C SER A 144 -14.99 -1.54 -6.36
N GLN A 145 -15.84 -1.37 -7.36
CA GLN A 145 -15.44 -0.93 -8.71
C GLN A 145 -14.65 0.39 -8.73
N PHE A 146 -14.66 1.15 -7.62
CA PHE A 146 -13.88 2.37 -7.47
C PHE A 146 -12.43 2.11 -7.04
N SER A 147 -12.08 0.88 -6.65
CA SER A 147 -10.71 0.37 -6.71
C SER A 147 -10.38 0.05 -8.17
N MET A 148 -10.13 1.08 -8.96
CA MET A 148 -10.11 1.07 -10.43
C MET A 148 -9.21 -0.04 -10.97
N LEU A 149 -9.78 -0.91 -11.83
CA LEU A 149 -9.12 -2.07 -12.44
C LEU A 149 -8.56 -3.09 -11.41
N GLN A 150 -9.04 -3.05 -10.16
CA GLN A 150 -8.56 -3.95 -9.10
C GLN A 150 -9.68 -4.69 -8.37
N SER A 151 -10.96 -4.32 -8.59
CA SER A 151 -12.11 -5.05 -8.07
C SER A 151 -13.23 -5.10 -9.10
N THR A 152 -13.99 -6.20 -9.10
CA THR A 152 -15.15 -6.40 -9.97
C THR A 152 -16.49 -6.13 -9.25
N ILE A 153 -16.45 -5.78 -7.96
CA ILE A 153 -17.64 -5.59 -7.13
C ILE A 153 -18.32 -4.27 -7.48
N LYS A 154 -19.55 -4.35 -7.99
CA LYS A 154 -20.42 -3.17 -8.11
C LYS A 154 -21.08 -2.87 -6.77
N ILE A 155 -21.19 -1.59 -6.41
CA ILE A 155 -21.75 -1.17 -5.13
C ILE A 155 -23.15 -1.73 -4.89
N ASN A 156 -24.03 -1.67 -5.89
CA ASN A 156 -25.41 -2.19 -5.74
C ASN A 156 -25.39 -3.71 -5.48
N ASP A 157 -24.56 -4.45 -6.21
CA ASP A 157 -24.45 -5.91 -6.06
C ASP A 157 -23.91 -6.29 -4.67
N LEU A 158 -22.97 -5.50 -4.11
CA LEU A 158 -22.48 -5.67 -2.75
C LEU A 158 -23.59 -5.48 -1.72
N VAL A 159 -24.36 -4.39 -1.85
CA VAL A 159 -25.48 -4.09 -0.93
C VAL A 159 -26.58 -5.15 -1.04
N ASP A 160 -26.92 -5.60 -2.25
CA ASP A 160 -27.89 -6.67 -2.47
C ASP A 160 -27.41 -8.01 -1.88
N ARG A 161 -26.12 -8.35 -2.05
CA ARG A 161 -25.53 -9.54 -1.44
C ARG A 161 -25.56 -9.48 0.09
N THR A 162 -25.22 -8.34 0.67
CA THR A 162 -25.28 -8.09 2.12
C THR A 162 -26.70 -8.30 2.65
N ALA A 163 -27.70 -7.73 1.98
CA ALA A 163 -29.11 -7.92 2.34
C ALA A 163 -29.56 -9.39 2.21
N LYS A 164 -29.14 -10.08 1.14
CA LYS A 164 -29.46 -11.50 0.91
C LYS A 164 -28.86 -12.40 1.99
N MET A 165 -27.66 -12.09 2.47
CA MET A 165 -26.99 -12.80 3.57
C MET A 165 -27.45 -12.33 4.95
N ASN A 166 -28.41 -11.42 5.04
CA ASN A 166 -28.96 -10.85 6.26
C ASN A 166 -27.92 -10.27 7.23
N MET A 167 -26.82 -9.71 6.69
CA MET A 167 -25.78 -9.07 7.48
C MET A 167 -26.22 -7.69 7.97
N LYS A 168 -25.86 -7.34 9.21
CA LYS A 168 -26.24 -6.06 9.87
C LYS A 168 -25.44 -4.86 9.41
N ALA A 169 -24.24 -5.07 8.84
CA ALA A 169 -23.39 -4.00 8.37
C ALA A 169 -22.46 -4.49 7.25
N VAL A 170 -21.89 -3.57 6.49
CA VAL A 170 -20.84 -3.83 5.52
C VAL A 170 -20.01 -2.56 5.31
N ALA A 171 -18.71 -2.72 5.11
CA ALA A 171 -17.81 -1.62 4.77
C ALA A 171 -17.49 -1.60 3.28
N ILE A 172 -17.17 -0.40 2.75
CA ILE A 172 -16.32 -0.25 1.56
C ILE A 172 -15.03 0.42 1.96
N THR A 173 -13.91 -0.08 1.43
CA THR A 173 -12.55 0.40 1.71
C THR A 173 -11.76 0.41 0.42
N ASP A 174 -12.15 1.27 -0.51
CA ASP A 174 -11.50 1.35 -1.81
C ASP A 174 -10.04 1.82 -1.71
N LEU A 175 -9.22 1.40 -2.67
CA LEU A 175 -7.79 1.68 -2.70
C LEU A 175 -7.53 3.15 -3.06
N GLY A 176 -7.06 3.91 -2.08
CA GLY A 176 -6.56 5.27 -2.23
C GLY A 176 -7.63 6.33 -2.50
N ASN A 177 -8.93 6.01 -2.51
CA ASN A 177 -9.96 6.99 -2.82
C ASN A 177 -11.30 6.74 -2.10
N MET A 178 -12.12 7.80 -2.04
CA MET A 178 -13.45 7.82 -1.42
C MET A 178 -14.59 7.97 -2.45
N MET A 179 -14.32 7.73 -3.73
CA MET A 179 -15.25 8.03 -4.83
C MET A 179 -16.53 7.20 -4.76
N GLY A 180 -16.49 6.01 -4.18
CA GLY A 180 -17.63 5.11 -3.98
C GLY A 180 -18.55 5.50 -2.82
N ALA A 181 -18.09 6.30 -1.86
CA ALA A 181 -18.76 6.52 -0.57
C ALA A 181 -20.19 7.03 -0.69
N PHE A 182 -20.42 8.08 -1.47
CA PHE A 182 -21.77 8.64 -1.65
C PHE A 182 -22.73 7.61 -2.26
N ARG A 183 -22.31 6.95 -3.34
CA ARG A 183 -23.14 5.92 -4.01
C ARG A 183 -23.44 4.75 -3.08
N PHE A 184 -22.48 4.37 -2.25
CA PHE A 184 -22.63 3.28 -1.30
C PHE A 184 -23.65 3.61 -0.21
N VAL A 185 -23.51 4.77 0.45
CA VAL A 185 -24.46 5.22 1.48
C VAL A 185 -25.87 5.36 0.92
N ASP A 186 -26.02 5.94 -0.28
CA ASP A 186 -27.32 6.07 -0.96
C ASP A 186 -27.92 4.70 -1.32
N ALA A 187 -27.11 3.77 -1.85
CA ALA A 187 -27.57 2.40 -2.16
C ALA A 187 -28.06 1.67 -0.91
N VAL A 188 -27.32 1.76 0.21
CA VAL A 188 -27.74 1.18 1.49
C VAL A 188 -29.02 1.82 2.00
N LYS A 189 -29.15 3.16 1.93
CA LYS A 189 -30.36 3.88 2.32
C LYS A 189 -31.59 3.40 1.52
N LYS A 190 -31.44 3.25 0.20
CA LYS A 190 -32.52 2.71 -0.69
C LYS A 190 -32.85 1.27 -0.33
N LYS A 191 -31.82 0.42 -0.10
CA LYS A 191 -32.04 -0.98 0.28
C LYS A 191 -32.73 -1.09 1.63
N ASN A 192 -32.35 -0.29 2.61
CA ASN A 192 -32.96 -0.28 3.93
C ASN A 192 -34.43 0.15 3.88
N LYS A 193 -34.82 1.05 2.97
CA LYS A 193 -36.23 1.38 2.73
C LYS A 193 -36.99 0.15 2.24
N GLN A 194 -36.46 -0.59 1.27
CA GLN A 194 -37.06 -1.84 0.77
C GLN A 194 -37.15 -2.91 1.86
N ILE A 195 -36.14 -3.03 2.72
CA ILE A 195 -36.15 -3.98 3.85
C ILE A 195 -37.25 -3.60 4.85
N LYS A 196 -37.42 -2.31 5.17
CA LYS A 196 -38.50 -1.85 6.06
C LYS A 196 -39.89 -2.19 5.50
N GLU A 197 -40.12 -1.86 4.23
CA GLU A 197 -41.39 -2.18 3.52
C GLU A 197 -41.64 -3.69 3.50
N PHE A 198 -40.59 -4.50 3.30
CA PHE A 198 -40.66 -5.96 3.37
C PHE A 198 -41.03 -6.45 4.77
N ASN A 199 -40.37 -5.94 5.82
CA ASN A 199 -40.61 -6.35 7.21
C ASN A 199 -42.04 -5.96 7.67
N GLU A 200 -42.55 -4.82 7.21
CA GLU A 200 -43.94 -4.41 7.50
C GLU A 200 -44.98 -5.33 6.84
N SER A 201 -44.64 -5.94 5.70
CA SER A 201 -45.54 -6.79 4.90
C SER A 201 -45.44 -8.29 5.21
N ASN A 202 -44.40 -8.72 5.90
CA ASN A 202 -44.09 -10.13 6.16
C ASN A 202 -43.77 -10.37 7.64
N SER A 203 -43.95 -11.62 8.09
CA SER A 203 -43.59 -12.01 9.47
C SER A 203 -42.10 -12.20 9.69
N GLU A 204 -41.28 -12.16 8.64
CA GLU A 204 -39.81 -12.22 8.71
C GLU A 204 -39.24 -10.84 9.01
N ASN A 205 -38.28 -10.79 9.94
CA ASN A 205 -37.63 -9.55 10.34
C ASN A 205 -36.18 -9.51 9.84
N LYS A 206 -35.97 -8.98 8.63
CA LYS A 206 -34.62 -8.79 8.06
C LYS A 206 -33.91 -7.60 8.72
N HIS A 207 -32.61 -7.74 8.91
CA HIS A 207 -31.79 -6.67 9.48
C HIS A 207 -31.62 -5.50 8.51
N LEU A 208 -31.67 -4.29 9.04
CA LEU A 208 -31.23 -3.11 8.33
C LEU A 208 -29.69 -3.11 8.26
N ILE A 209 -29.16 -2.64 7.14
CA ILE A 209 -27.72 -2.61 6.89
C ILE A 209 -27.16 -1.27 7.37
N LYS A 210 -26.11 -1.29 8.21
CA LYS A 210 -25.32 -0.13 8.57
C LYS A 210 -24.17 0.03 7.56
N PRO A 211 -24.10 1.16 6.81
CA PRO A 211 -22.96 1.43 5.93
C PRO A 211 -21.76 1.88 6.75
N ILE A 212 -20.59 1.30 6.47
CA ILE A 212 -19.31 1.73 7.02
C ILE A 212 -18.46 2.23 5.87
N VAL A 213 -18.02 3.49 5.95
CA VAL A 213 -17.20 4.09 4.90
C VAL A 213 -15.75 4.14 5.36
N GLY A 214 -14.87 3.64 4.51
CA GLY A 214 -13.44 3.61 4.77
C GLY A 214 -12.63 3.78 3.49
N CYS A 215 -11.32 3.71 3.64
CA CYS A 215 -10.35 3.80 2.55
C CYS A 215 -9.08 3.05 2.93
N VAL A 216 -8.47 2.35 1.97
CA VAL A 216 -7.11 1.86 2.10
C VAL A 216 -6.15 2.92 1.60
N LEU A 217 -5.29 3.43 2.48
CA LEU A 217 -4.27 4.42 2.11
C LEU A 217 -2.88 3.77 2.06
N ASN A 218 -2.04 4.25 1.15
CA ASN A 218 -0.64 3.84 1.07
C ASN A 218 0.19 4.77 1.96
N VAL A 219 0.67 4.25 3.09
CA VAL A 219 1.42 4.99 4.10
C VAL A 219 2.91 4.82 3.85
N CYS A 220 3.57 5.87 3.38
CA CYS A 220 4.99 5.92 3.08
C CYS A 220 5.79 6.67 4.16
N ASP A 221 7.11 6.71 4.01
CA ASP A 221 7.97 7.42 4.97
C ASP A 221 7.80 8.93 4.88
N ASP A 222 7.78 9.49 3.66
CA ASP A 222 7.58 10.91 3.36
C ASP A 222 6.81 11.05 2.05
N HIS A 223 5.55 11.50 2.14
CA HIS A 223 4.66 11.63 0.98
C HIS A 223 5.09 12.73 -0.01
N LEU A 224 5.91 13.68 0.43
CA LEU A 224 6.42 14.76 -0.42
C LEU A 224 7.70 14.36 -1.17
N ASN A 225 8.41 13.33 -0.70
CA ASN A 225 9.63 12.86 -1.32
C ASN A 225 9.35 12.10 -2.62
N LYS A 226 9.91 12.60 -3.73
CA LYS A 226 9.79 12.01 -5.08
C LYS A 226 11.16 11.61 -5.67
N ASN A 227 12.21 11.54 -4.84
CA ASN A 227 13.56 11.19 -5.29
C ASN A 227 13.75 9.70 -5.50
N TYR A 228 13.00 8.86 -4.77
CA TYR A 228 13.01 7.42 -4.92
C TYR A 228 11.58 6.87 -4.82
N ARG A 229 11.37 5.69 -5.38
CA ARG A 229 10.06 5.05 -5.36
C ARG A 229 9.82 4.39 -4.00
N ASP A 230 8.90 4.96 -3.26
CA ASP A 230 8.32 4.41 -2.04
C ASP A 230 6.81 4.32 -2.24
N ASN A 231 6.29 3.13 -2.43
CA ASN A 231 4.85 2.91 -2.58
C ASN A 231 4.13 2.88 -1.24
N GLY A 232 4.85 2.87 -0.11
CA GLY A 232 4.28 2.75 1.22
C GLY A 232 3.63 1.39 1.50
N TYR A 233 2.90 1.33 2.61
CA TYR A 233 2.18 0.17 3.11
C TYR A 233 0.68 0.42 3.10
N GLN A 234 -0.11 -0.60 2.78
CA GLN A 234 -1.56 -0.51 2.75
C GLN A 234 -2.13 -0.60 4.17
N VAL A 235 -2.79 0.46 4.61
CA VAL A 235 -3.44 0.53 5.92
C VAL A 235 -4.91 0.90 5.72
N VAL A 236 -5.79 0.21 6.42
CA VAL A 236 -7.24 0.40 6.30
C VAL A 236 -7.72 1.41 7.33
N PHE A 237 -8.44 2.41 6.88
CA PHE A 237 -9.06 3.42 7.74
C PHE A 237 -10.58 3.36 7.57
N LEU A 238 -11.31 3.40 8.70
CA LEU A 238 -12.77 3.46 8.72
C LEU A 238 -13.20 4.74 9.43
N ALA A 239 -14.20 5.42 8.88
CA ALA A 239 -14.77 6.62 9.48
C ALA A 239 -15.80 6.23 10.55
N LYS A 240 -15.66 6.77 11.78
CA LYS A 240 -16.64 6.56 12.85
C LYS A 240 -17.92 7.38 12.65
N ASN A 241 -17.79 8.53 12.03
CA ASN A 241 -18.88 9.49 11.82
C ASN A 241 -18.59 10.39 10.62
N LYS A 242 -19.40 11.43 10.41
CA LYS A 242 -19.24 12.37 9.29
C LYS A 242 -17.93 13.15 9.35
N ASN A 243 -17.40 13.46 10.54
CA ASN A 243 -16.09 14.11 10.69
C ASN A 243 -14.97 13.20 10.24
N GLY A 244 -14.97 11.93 10.66
CA GLY A 244 -14.02 10.92 10.17
C GLY A 244 -14.08 10.73 8.65
N TYR A 245 -15.29 10.76 8.05
CA TYR A 245 -15.44 10.76 6.60
C TYR A 245 -14.76 11.97 5.94
N ASN A 246 -14.94 13.17 6.50
CA ASN A 246 -14.31 14.38 5.97
C ASN A 246 -12.79 14.30 6.08
N ASN A 247 -12.26 13.79 7.19
CA ASN A 247 -10.83 13.56 7.39
C ASN A 247 -10.25 12.58 6.37
N LEU A 248 -10.92 11.44 6.13
CA LEU A 248 -10.49 10.47 5.10
C LEU A 248 -10.56 11.08 3.69
N SER A 249 -11.61 11.84 3.39
CA SER A 249 -11.74 12.53 2.10
C SER A 249 -10.61 13.52 1.88
N THR A 250 -10.20 14.24 2.93
CA THR A 250 -9.06 15.16 2.90
C THR A 250 -7.75 14.41 2.71
N LEU A 251 -7.50 13.34 3.48
CA LEU A 251 -6.30 12.50 3.35
C LEU A 251 -6.18 11.92 1.94
N SER A 252 -7.28 11.36 1.40
CA SER A 252 -7.31 10.86 0.03
C SER A 252 -7.01 11.96 -1.00
N SER A 253 -7.60 13.14 -0.85
CA SER A 253 -7.34 14.29 -1.73
C SER A 253 -5.89 14.75 -1.68
N LEU A 254 -5.30 14.83 -0.49
CA LEU A 254 -3.89 15.19 -0.30
C LEU A 254 -2.94 14.11 -0.84
N ALA A 255 -3.31 12.83 -0.74
CA ALA A 255 -2.55 11.74 -1.35
C ALA A 255 -2.41 11.89 -2.86
N TYR A 256 -3.47 12.36 -3.55
CA TYR A 256 -3.43 12.61 -4.98
C TYR A 256 -2.77 13.95 -5.34
N THR A 257 -3.09 15.02 -4.63
CA THR A 257 -2.65 16.37 -5.02
C THR A 257 -1.20 16.68 -4.60
N LYS A 258 -0.75 16.13 -3.46
CA LYS A 258 0.60 16.36 -2.91
C LYS A 258 1.45 15.09 -2.92
N GLY A 259 0.89 13.97 -2.46
CA GLY A 259 1.61 12.72 -2.23
C GLY A 259 1.77 11.81 -3.45
N PHE A 260 1.17 12.14 -4.59
CA PHE A 260 1.22 11.28 -5.77
C PHE A 260 2.63 11.15 -6.34
N TYR A 261 3.14 9.91 -6.32
CA TYR A 261 4.35 9.50 -7.03
C TYR A 261 4.23 8.02 -7.37
N TYR A 262 3.88 7.70 -8.62
CA TYR A 262 3.40 6.42 -9.14
C TYR A 262 2.03 5.99 -8.59
N ILE A 263 1.77 6.17 -7.30
CA ILE A 263 0.49 5.92 -6.62
C ILE A 263 0.21 7.04 -5.61
N PRO A 264 -1.06 7.25 -5.21
CA PRO A 264 -1.38 8.20 -4.14
C PRO A 264 -0.83 7.71 -2.79
N ARG A 265 -0.14 8.59 -2.05
CA ARG A 265 0.52 8.26 -0.79
C ARG A 265 0.24 9.32 0.28
N VAL A 266 0.22 8.87 1.52
CA VAL A 266 0.25 9.70 2.72
C VAL A 266 1.41 9.27 3.60
N ASP A 267 1.81 10.08 4.57
CA ASP A 267 2.75 9.67 5.63
C ASP A 267 2.12 9.78 7.01
N LYS A 268 2.84 9.30 8.00
CA LYS A 268 2.38 9.28 9.39
C LYS A 268 2.11 10.67 9.96
N ASN A 269 2.88 11.69 9.57
CA ASN A 269 2.67 13.06 10.03
C ASN A 269 1.34 13.62 9.51
N LEU A 270 1.09 13.44 8.21
CA LEU A 270 -0.17 13.86 7.60
C LEU A 270 -1.37 13.11 8.20
N ILE A 271 -1.22 11.81 8.51
CA ILE A 271 -2.28 11.05 9.17
C ILE A 271 -2.60 11.63 10.55
N LEU A 272 -1.59 12.03 11.34
CA LEU A 272 -1.80 12.61 12.67
C LEU A 272 -2.60 13.91 12.64
N ASP A 273 -2.47 14.71 11.58
CA ASP A 273 -3.24 15.95 11.42
C ASP A 273 -4.74 15.70 11.20
N TYR A 274 -5.12 14.49 10.73
CA TYR A 274 -6.49 14.11 10.37
C TYR A 274 -6.95 12.79 11.01
N LYS A 275 -6.35 12.39 12.14
CA LYS A 275 -6.61 11.08 12.76
C LYS A 275 -7.94 10.96 13.51
N ASP A 276 -8.54 12.08 13.85
CA ASP A 276 -9.73 12.10 14.70
C ASP A 276 -10.93 11.41 14.03
N ASP A 277 -11.69 10.68 14.81
CA ASP A 277 -12.86 9.91 14.36
C ASP A 277 -12.54 8.82 13.32
N LEU A 278 -11.31 8.29 13.32
CA LEU A 278 -10.89 7.17 12.49
C LEU A 278 -10.64 5.92 13.33
N ILE A 279 -11.01 4.78 12.76
CA ILE A 279 -10.57 3.44 13.20
C ILE A 279 -9.54 2.94 12.20
N VAL A 280 -8.49 2.29 12.69
CA VAL A 280 -7.39 1.78 11.88
C VAL A 280 -7.28 0.28 12.00
N LEU A 281 -7.22 -0.43 10.87
CA LEU A 281 -6.86 -1.84 10.79
C LEU A 281 -5.45 -1.96 10.21
N SER A 282 -4.64 -2.87 10.77
CA SER A 282 -3.21 -2.99 10.41
C SER A 282 -2.95 -3.35 8.95
N GLY A 283 -3.98 -3.75 8.21
CA GLY A 283 -3.89 -4.16 6.81
C GLY A 283 -3.51 -5.63 6.62
N ASN A 284 -3.50 -6.06 5.36
CA ASN A 284 -3.17 -7.41 4.92
C ASN A 284 -1.63 -7.61 4.83
N LEU A 285 -1.13 -8.59 4.04
CA LEU A 285 0.30 -8.83 3.83
C LEU A 285 1.06 -7.61 3.24
N TYR A 286 0.36 -6.64 2.65
CA TYR A 286 0.92 -5.38 2.17
C TYR A 286 0.86 -4.27 3.24
N GLY A 287 0.29 -4.55 4.43
CA GLY A 287 0.29 -3.66 5.59
C GLY A 287 1.68 -3.50 6.19
N GLU A 288 1.93 -2.40 6.90
CA GLU A 288 3.25 -2.06 7.43
C GLU A 288 3.81 -3.16 8.34
N ILE A 289 2.98 -3.64 9.27
CA ILE A 289 3.40 -4.62 10.28
C ILE A 289 3.67 -5.97 9.63
N SER A 290 2.71 -6.49 8.86
CA SER A 290 2.79 -7.78 8.19
C SER A 290 3.96 -7.84 7.19
N ASN A 291 4.14 -6.78 6.41
CA ASN A 291 5.24 -6.69 5.47
C ASN A 291 6.60 -6.66 6.17
N LYS A 292 6.74 -5.90 7.25
CA LYS A 292 7.99 -5.85 8.04
C LYS A 292 8.30 -7.19 8.69
N ILE A 293 7.31 -7.93 9.18
CA ILE A 293 7.52 -9.31 9.68
C ILE A 293 8.20 -10.16 8.61
N LEU A 294 7.71 -10.10 7.36
CA LEU A 294 8.20 -10.95 6.27
C LEU A 294 9.52 -10.49 5.66
N THR A 295 9.85 -9.20 5.70
CA THR A 295 10.94 -8.63 4.90
C THR A 295 12.08 -8.03 5.73
N ILE A 296 11.81 -7.54 6.93
CA ILE A 296 12.79 -6.82 7.76
C ILE A 296 13.06 -7.59 9.05
N GLY A 297 12.03 -7.82 9.86
CA GLY A 297 12.14 -8.57 11.10
C GLY A 297 11.03 -8.24 12.09
N LYS A 298 10.89 -9.11 13.11
CA LYS A 298 9.86 -9.02 14.15
C LYS A 298 9.97 -7.73 14.98
N LYS A 299 11.19 -7.29 15.28
CA LYS A 299 11.44 -6.09 16.10
C LYS A 299 10.93 -4.82 15.42
N GLU A 300 11.29 -4.60 14.17
CA GLU A 300 10.90 -3.43 13.39
C GLU A 300 9.39 -3.41 13.10
N ALA A 301 8.79 -4.59 12.98
CA ALA A 301 7.34 -4.75 12.89
C ALA A 301 6.65 -4.36 14.21
N GLU A 302 7.21 -4.77 15.34
CA GLU A 302 6.73 -4.43 16.67
C GLU A 302 6.86 -2.94 16.99
N ASP A 303 7.95 -2.30 16.54
CA ASP A 303 8.13 -0.85 16.68
C ASP A 303 7.05 -0.07 15.90
N SER A 304 6.69 -0.55 14.70
CA SER A 304 5.59 0.02 13.93
C SER A 304 4.24 -0.19 14.60
N LEU A 305 3.98 -1.40 15.11
CA LEU A 305 2.74 -1.71 15.83
C LEU A 305 2.56 -0.78 17.04
N ARG A 306 3.61 -0.55 17.82
CA ARG A 306 3.58 0.37 18.96
C ARG A 306 3.21 1.78 18.55
N TRP A 307 3.78 2.27 17.45
CA TRP A 307 3.43 3.60 16.92
C TRP A 307 1.93 3.71 16.63
N TRP A 308 1.34 2.70 15.97
CA TRP A 308 -0.10 2.70 15.68
C TRP A 308 -0.94 2.65 16.96
N LYS A 309 -0.58 1.79 17.92
CA LYS A 309 -1.28 1.68 19.22
C LYS A 309 -1.21 2.99 20.02
N GLU A 310 -0.06 3.64 20.07
CA GLU A 310 0.15 4.90 20.79
C GLU A 310 -0.70 6.05 20.21
N ASN A 311 -0.92 6.07 18.90
CA ASN A 311 -1.61 7.16 18.23
C ASN A 311 -3.12 6.95 18.05
N PHE A 312 -3.59 5.69 18.02
CA PHE A 312 -5.01 5.36 17.82
C PHE A 312 -5.65 4.61 19.00
N ALA A 313 -4.86 4.17 19.96
CA ALA A 313 -5.32 3.52 21.20
C ALA A 313 -6.38 2.41 20.96
N GLU A 314 -7.61 2.61 21.43
CA GLU A 314 -8.74 1.68 21.33
C GLU A 314 -9.33 1.59 19.90
N ASP A 315 -8.92 2.46 19.01
CA ASP A 315 -9.37 2.49 17.62
C ASP A 315 -8.37 1.85 16.66
N PHE A 316 -7.29 1.26 17.18
CA PHE A 316 -6.35 0.45 16.41
C PHE A 316 -6.62 -1.05 16.62
N TYR A 317 -6.77 -1.79 15.51
CA TYR A 317 -7.01 -3.22 15.49
C TYR A 317 -5.98 -3.94 14.63
N ILE A 318 -5.53 -5.09 15.08
CA ILE A 318 -4.72 -5.99 14.26
C ILE A 318 -5.65 -6.79 13.35
N GLU A 319 -5.46 -6.65 12.06
CA GLU A 319 -6.23 -7.34 11.03
C GLU A 319 -5.65 -8.72 10.74
N LEU A 320 -6.47 -9.76 10.80
CA LEU A 320 -6.12 -11.13 10.45
C LEU A 320 -6.80 -11.53 9.13
N ASN A 321 -6.01 -12.05 8.20
CA ASN A 321 -6.49 -12.61 6.93
C ASN A 321 -6.15 -14.11 6.86
N ARG A 322 -7.03 -14.90 6.25
CA ARG A 322 -6.85 -16.33 6.03
C ARG A 322 -7.32 -16.75 4.63
N HIS A 323 -6.45 -16.58 3.64
CA HIS A 323 -6.67 -17.01 2.25
C HIS A 323 -5.85 -18.26 1.90
N LYS A 324 -5.55 -19.12 2.88
CA LYS A 324 -4.76 -20.35 2.67
C LYS A 324 -3.35 -20.08 2.12
N GLN A 325 -2.67 -19.07 2.62
CA GLN A 325 -1.32 -18.71 2.23
C GLN A 325 -0.35 -18.92 3.40
N GLU A 326 0.79 -19.58 3.14
CA GLU A 326 1.85 -19.80 4.15
C GLU A 326 2.37 -18.48 4.78
N ASP A 327 2.46 -17.41 3.96
CA ASP A 327 2.88 -16.10 4.44
C ASP A 327 1.88 -15.52 5.46
N GLU A 328 0.56 -15.71 5.24
CA GLU A 328 -0.48 -15.32 6.21
C GLU A 328 -0.40 -16.13 7.50
N ASP A 329 -0.20 -17.45 7.41
CA ASP A 329 -0.07 -18.29 8.58
C ASP A 329 1.13 -17.89 9.45
N THR A 330 2.27 -17.58 8.80
CA THR A 330 3.48 -17.11 9.48
C THR A 330 3.25 -15.75 10.15
N VAL A 331 2.63 -14.82 9.46
CA VAL A 331 2.34 -13.46 9.95
C VAL A 331 1.33 -13.52 11.09
N ASN A 332 0.23 -14.28 10.92
CA ASN A 332 -0.84 -14.37 11.90
C ASN A 332 -0.33 -14.90 13.25
N LYS A 333 0.59 -15.88 13.27
CA LYS A 333 1.21 -16.37 14.51
C LYS A 333 1.88 -15.23 15.29
N ILE A 334 2.64 -14.39 14.62
CA ILE A 334 3.34 -13.24 15.24
C ILE A 334 2.36 -12.14 15.64
N LEU A 335 1.32 -11.90 14.83
CA LEU A 335 0.29 -10.92 15.16
C LEU A 335 -0.52 -11.33 16.41
N LEU A 336 -0.76 -12.62 16.62
CA LEU A 336 -1.36 -13.15 17.86
C LEU A 336 -0.48 -12.85 19.08
N GLU A 337 0.83 -13.11 19.00
CA GLU A 337 1.76 -12.77 20.07
C GLU A 337 1.78 -11.25 20.36
N PHE A 338 1.75 -10.43 19.31
CA PHE A 338 1.71 -8.97 19.46
C PHE A 338 0.40 -8.50 20.09
N SER A 339 -0.73 -9.10 19.71
CA SER A 339 -2.04 -8.82 20.30
C SER A 339 -2.03 -9.04 21.82
N GLU A 340 -1.53 -10.18 22.28
CA GLU A 340 -1.44 -10.51 23.71
C GLU A 340 -0.45 -9.60 24.44
N LYS A 341 0.75 -9.41 23.86
CA LYS A 341 1.82 -8.62 24.48
C LYS A 341 1.47 -7.15 24.67
N HIS A 342 0.73 -6.57 23.72
CA HIS A 342 0.43 -5.14 23.69
C HIS A 342 -1.03 -4.81 23.98
N ASP A 343 -1.84 -5.80 24.34
CA ASP A 343 -3.28 -5.65 24.57
C ASP A 343 -3.98 -4.92 23.42
N ILE A 344 -3.85 -5.48 22.20
CA ILE A 344 -4.45 -4.94 21.00
C ILE A 344 -5.47 -5.94 20.45
N LYS A 345 -6.68 -5.49 20.19
CA LYS A 345 -7.76 -6.32 19.69
C LYS A 345 -7.50 -6.80 18.26
N LEU A 346 -7.85 -8.06 18.01
CA LEU A 346 -7.80 -8.70 16.70
C LEU A 346 -9.12 -8.50 15.96
N VAL A 347 -9.07 -8.40 14.65
CA VAL A 347 -10.26 -8.38 13.79
C VAL A 347 -10.08 -9.28 12.57
N ALA A 348 -11.08 -10.11 12.28
CA ALA A 348 -11.11 -10.97 11.11
C ALA A 348 -11.61 -10.20 9.89
N THR A 349 -10.89 -10.27 8.78
CA THR A 349 -11.33 -9.72 7.49
C THR A 349 -11.03 -10.68 6.35
N ASN A 350 -11.57 -10.40 5.16
CA ASN A 350 -11.34 -11.23 3.97
C ASN A 350 -10.73 -10.46 2.79
N ASN A 351 -10.43 -9.18 2.91
CA ASN A 351 -9.83 -8.38 1.82
C ASN A 351 -10.46 -8.69 0.45
N THR A 352 -11.75 -8.38 0.30
CA THR A 352 -12.62 -8.89 -0.76
C THR A 352 -12.51 -8.08 -2.06
N PHE A 353 -12.35 -8.75 -3.20
CA PHE A 353 -12.24 -8.13 -4.54
C PHE A 353 -13.33 -8.55 -5.52
N TYR A 354 -14.08 -9.60 -5.24
CA TYR A 354 -15.19 -10.10 -6.07
C TYR A 354 -16.24 -10.79 -5.19
N LEU A 355 -17.47 -10.93 -5.72
CA LEU A 355 -18.61 -11.40 -4.92
C LEU A 355 -18.68 -12.93 -4.82
N ASP A 356 -18.36 -13.64 -5.88
CA ASP A 356 -18.48 -15.09 -5.96
C ASP A 356 -17.12 -15.73 -6.27
N ASN A 357 -16.86 -16.91 -5.74
CA ASN A 357 -15.62 -17.66 -5.99
C ASN A 357 -15.34 -17.82 -7.49
N ASP A 358 -16.38 -18.09 -8.29
CA ASP A 358 -16.28 -18.28 -9.75
C ASP A 358 -15.85 -16.99 -10.48
N SER A 359 -16.00 -15.83 -9.86
CA SER A 359 -15.59 -14.54 -10.42
C SER A 359 -14.07 -14.30 -10.35
N ALA A 360 -13.31 -15.19 -9.72
CA ALA A 360 -11.85 -15.07 -9.59
C ALA A 360 -11.15 -14.97 -10.95
N ASN A 361 -11.61 -15.71 -11.97
CA ASN A 361 -11.03 -15.64 -13.32
C ASN A 361 -11.30 -14.29 -14.00
N ALA A 362 -12.51 -13.74 -13.86
CA ALA A 362 -12.84 -12.41 -14.39
C ALA A 362 -12.00 -11.31 -13.71
N HIS A 363 -11.79 -11.44 -12.39
CA HIS A 363 -10.91 -10.55 -11.64
C HIS A 363 -9.46 -10.66 -12.11
N ASP A 364 -8.95 -11.86 -12.36
CA ASP A 364 -7.58 -12.08 -12.84
C ASP A 364 -7.35 -11.45 -14.23
N ILE A 365 -8.37 -11.55 -15.12
CA ILE A 365 -8.36 -10.85 -16.43
C ILE A 365 -8.33 -9.34 -16.22
N LEU A 366 -9.11 -8.80 -15.27
CA LEU A 366 -9.12 -7.37 -14.97
C LEU A 366 -7.72 -6.87 -14.53
N LEU A 367 -7.01 -7.65 -13.71
CA LEU A 367 -5.64 -7.34 -13.31
C LEU A 367 -4.66 -7.37 -14.51
N CYS A 368 -4.85 -8.30 -15.45
CA CYS A 368 -4.07 -8.31 -16.70
C CYS A 368 -4.31 -7.04 -17.52
N VAL A 369 -5.56 -6.57 -17.62
CA VAL A 369 -5.89 -5.31 -18.30
C VAL A 369 -5.22 -4.12 -17.62
N LYS A 370 -5.24 -4.10 -16.28
CA LYS A 370 -4.59 -3.04 -15.49
C LYS A 370 -3.09 -2.92 -15.77
N ASP A 371 -2.40 -4.05 -15.81
CA ASP A 371 -0.94 -4.10 -15.89
C ASP A 371 -0.42 -4.24 -17.35
N GLY A 372 -1.32 -4.33 -18.33
CA GLY A 372 -0.96 -4.56 -19.74
C GLY A 372 -0.35 -5.95 -20.02
N GLU A 373 -0.70 -6.94 -19.19
CA GLU A 373 -0.15 -8.28 -19.21
C GLU A 373 -1.09 -9.28 -19.91
N LYS A 374 -0.54 -10.42 -20.33
CA LYS A 374 -1.32 -11.52 -20.91
C LYS A 374 -1.73 -12.51 -19.82
N LEU A 375 -2.92 -13.07 -19.91
CA LEU A 375 -3.39 -14.13 -19.01
C LEU A 375 -2.46 -15.35 -19.00
N SER A 376 -1.80 -15.64 -20.14
CA SER A 376 -0.83 -16.72 -20.27
C SER A 376 0.50 -16.48 -19.57
N THR A 377 0.83 -15.22 -19.20
CA THR A 377 2.00 -14.92 -18.39
C THR A 377 1.82 -15.53 -16.99
N PRO A 378 2.76 -16.34 -16.48
CA PRO A 378 2.60 -16.99 -15.18
C PRO A 378 2.56 -15.97 -14.04
N LYS A 379 1.73 -16.24 -13.01
CA LYS A 379 1.67 -15.44 -11.79
C LYS A 379 2.95 -15.60 -10.99
N GLY A 380 3.48 -14.51 -10.43
CA GLY A 380 4.69 -14.58 -9.61
C GLY A 380 5.33 -13.21 -9.36
N LYS A 381 6.56 -13.25 -8.86
CA LYS A 381 7.37 -12.05 -8.58
C LYS A 381 8.60 -12.03 -9.48
N GLY A 382 8.98 -10.86 -9.98
CA GLY A 382 10.18 -10.66 -10.79
C GLY A 382 9.93 -10.67 -12.31
N ARG A 383 11.03 -10.64 -13.07
CA ARG A 383 10.96 -10.53 -14.53
C ARG A 383 10.34 -11.78 -15.18
N GLY A 384 9.38 -11.60 -16.07
CA GLY A 384 8.68 -12.69 -16.76
C GLY A 384 7.46 -13.23 -16.02
N PHE A 385 7.11 -12.62 -14.88
CA PHE A 385 5.89 -12.94 -14.13
C PHE A 385 4.97 -11.73 -14.09
N ARG A 386 3.66 -11.99 -13.95
CA ARG A 386 2.65 -10.97 -13.73
C ARG A 386 2.08 -11.01 -12.32
N TYR A 387 1.50 -9.91 -11.87
CA TYR A 387 0.72 -9.87 -10.66
C TYR A 387 -0.60 -10.64 -10.82
N GLY A 388 -1.07 -11.24 -9.75
CA GLY A 388 -2.36 -11.90 -9.64
C GLY A 388 -2.56 -12.45 -8.23
N LEU A 389 -3.81 -12.57 -7.80
CA LEU A 389 -4.10 -13.21 -6.51
C LEU A 389 -3.69 -14.68 -6.55
N PRO A 390 -3.13 -15.22 -5.45
CA PRO A 390 -2.57 -16.57 -5.44
C PRO A 390 -3.63 -17.67 -5.58
N ASN A 391 -4.86 -17.41 -5.14
CA ASN A 391 -5.98 -18.34 -5.17
C ASN A 391 -7.34 -17.60 -5.27
N ASN A 392 -8.45 -18.31 -5.14
CA ASN A 392 -9.80 -17.80 -5.32
C ASN A 392 -10.49 -17.42 -3.99
N GLU A 393 -9.76 -17.27 -2.89
CA GLU A 393 -10.36 -17.05 -1.55
C GLU A 393 -10.80 -15.61 -1.27
N TYR A 394 -10.63 -14.69 -2.20
CA TYR A 394 -10.88 -13.25 -2.05
C TYR A 394 -12.31 -12.82 -2.41
N TYR A 395 -13.27 -13.76 -2.32
CA TYR A 395 -14.70 -13.49 -2.56
C TYR A 395 -15.43 -13.06 -1.29
N PHE A 396 -16.63 -12.50 -1.47
CA PHE A 396 -17.49 -12.06 -0.38
C PHE A 396 -18.13 -13.28 0.31
N LYS A 397 -17.49 -13.75 1.38
CA LYS A 397 -17.87 -14.96 2.14
C LYS A 397 -19.10 -14.72 3.02
N SER A 398 -19.85 -15.77 3.33
CA SER A 398 -20.93 -15.73 4.31
C SER A 398 -20.39 -15.58 5.75
N SER A 399 -21.27 -15.18 6.68
CA SER A 399 -20.93 -15.12 8.11
C SER A 399 -20.50 -16.49 8.64
N GLU A 400 -21.17 -17.55 8.19
CA GLU A 400 -20.88 -18.93 8.60
C GLU A 400 -19.51 -19.38 8.08
N GLU A 401 -19.16 -19.06 6.84
CA GLU A 401 -17.83 -19.35 6.30
C GLU A 401 -16.74 -18.64 7.10
N MET A 402 -16.93 -17.35 7.40
CA MET A 402 -15.96 -16.57 8.17
C MET A 402 -15.85 -17.08 9.62
N LYS A 403 -16.97 -17.41 10.29
CA LYS A 403 -16.97 -18.02 11.61
C LYS A 403 -16.23 -19.37 11.60
N SER A 404 -16.41 -20.18 10.56
CA SER A 404 -15.69 -21.46 10.42
C SER A 404 -14.18 -21.26 10.24
N ILE A 405 -13.77 -20.28 9.42
CA ILE A 405 -12.36 -19.96 9.15
C ILE A 405 -11.63 -19.46 10.41
N PHE A 406 -12.32 -18.70 11.27
CA PHE A 406 -11.78 -18.11 12.50
C PHE A 406 -12.34 -18.74 13.79
N SER A 407 -12.79 -20.00 13.72
CA SER A 407 -13.37 -20.72 14.88
C SER A 407 -12.41 -20.87 16.06
N ASP A 408 -11.11 -20.87 15.80
CA ASP A 408 -10.03 -20.90 16.80
C ASP A 408 -9.72 -19.51 17.42
N ILE A 409 -10.23 -18.41 16.83
CA ILE A 409 -10.05 -17.04 17.33
C ILE A 409 -11.40 -16.30 17.31
N PRO A 410 -12.38 -16.74 18.11
CA PRO A 410 -13.75 -16.19 18.07
C PRO A 410 -13.80 -14.69 18.40
N SER A 411 -12.87 -14.19 19.20
CA SER A 411 -12.75 -12.76 19.48
C SER A 411 -12.54 -11.90 18.24
N ALA A 412 -11.83 -12.40 17.21
CA ALA A 412 -11.61 -11.66 15.97
C ALA A 412 -12.89 -11.48 15.16
N ILE A 413 -13.84 -12.41 15.23
CA ILE A 413 -15.18 -12.29 14.68
C ILE A 413 -16.01 -11.30 15.50
N HIS A 414 -16.02 -11.48 16.84
CA HIS A 414 -16.78 -10.64 17.76
C HIS A 414 -16.41 -9.16 17.64
N ASN A 415 -15.12 -8.87 17.52
CA ASN A 415 -14.61 -7.49 17.40
C ASN A 415 -15.05 -6.78 16.12
N THR A 416 -15.51 -7.50 15.08
CA THR A 416 -16.15 -6.85 13.92
C THR A 416 -17.41 -6.10 14.36
N ASN A 417 -18.20 -6.65 15.30
CA ASN A 417 -19.39 -6.03 15.84
C ASN A 417 -19.08 -4.86 16.76
N GLU A 418 -17.96 -4.94 17.51
CA GLU A 418 -17.49 -3.79 18.30
C GLU A 418 -17.20 -2.60 17.38
N ILE A 419 -16.50 -2.82 16.25
CA ILE A 419 -16.24 -1.76 15.27
C ILE A 419 -17.56 -1.21 14.72
N VAL A 420 -18.52 -2.09 14.37
CA VAL A 420 -19.86 -1.66 13.93
C VAL A 420 -20.55 -0.77 14.96
N SER A 421 -20.39 -1.06 16.26
CA SER A 421 -20.99 -0.27 17.34
C SER A 421 -20.36 1.11 17.48
N LYS A 422 -19.05 1.25 17.18
CA LYS A 422 -18.31 2.53 17.22
C LYS A 422 -18.65 3.45 16.04
N VAL A 423 -19.23 2.91 14.95
CA VAL A 423 -19.56 3.69 13.76
C VAL A 423 -20.98 4.24 13.87
N GLU A 424 -21.14 5.53 13.67
CA GLU A 424 -22.43 6.19 13.56
C GLU A 424 -22.97 6.12 12.12
N SER A 425 -24.28 6.08 11.98
CA SER A 425 -24.90 6.25 10.66
C SER A 425 -24.99 7.73 10.32
N PHE A 426 -24.46 8.13 9.18
CA PHE A 426 -24.51 9.50 8.69
C PHE A 426 -24.99 9.58 7.26
N ASP A 427 -25.56 10.73 6.89
CA ASP A 427 -26.00 11.01 5.53
C ASP A 427 -24.95 11.89 4.82
N LEU A 428 -24.67 11.56 3.57
CA LEU A 428 -23.79 12.32 2.69
C LEU A 428 -24.54 13.27 1.75
N HIS A 429 -25.88 13.27 1.79
CA HIS A 429 -26.67 14.26 1.09
C HIS A 429 -26.51 15.61 1.78
N ASN A 430 -26.26 16.63 1.00
CA ASN A 430 -26.30 18.02 1.43
C ASN A 430 -27.44 18.73 0.65
N ASP A 431 -27.93 19.81 1.22
CA ASP A 431 -28.81 20.69 0.49
C ASP A 431 -28.12 21.21 -0.78
N VAL A 432 -28.92 21.56 -1.77
CA VAL A 432 -28.39 22.09 -3.02
C VAL A 432 -27.68 23.41 -2.73
N LEU A 433 -26.35 23.39 -2.78
CA LEU A 433 -25.53 24.58 -2.66
C LEU A 433 -25.51 25.27 -4.01
N LEU A 434 -26.33 26.30 -4.15
CA LEU A 434 -26.22 27.19 -5.31
C LEU A 434 -25.01 28.10 -5.09
N PRO A 435 -24.12 28.27 -6.08
CA PRO A 435 -23.04 29.20 -6.00
C PRO A 435 -23.58 30.59 -5.71
N LYS A 436 -23.13 31.23 -4.63
CA LYS A 436 -23.45 32.63 -4.38
C LYS A 436 -22.57 33.47 -5.26
N PHE A 437 -23.14 34.15 -6.24
CA PHE A 437 -22.44 35.06 -7.09
C PHE A 437 -22.45 36.45 -6.46
N GLU A 438 -21.28 37.08 -6.28
CA GLU A 438 -21.17 38.43 -5.80
C GLU A 438 -21.43 39.39 -6.98
N ILE A 439 -22.52 40.13 -6.89
CA ILE A 439 -22.87 41.15 -7.86
C ILE A 439 -22.34 42.53 -7.40
N PRO A 440 -21.99 43.44 -8.32
CA PRO A 440 -21.61 44.79 -7.94
C PRO A 440 -22.68 45.49 -7.12
N ASP A 441 -22.28 46.33 -6.15
CA ASP A 441 -23.18 46.97 -5.17
C ASP A 441 -24.28 47.77 -5.83
N GLU A 442 -24.05 48.38 -7.01
CA GLU A 442 -25.03 49.13 -7.78
C GLU A 442 -26.23 48.32 -8.27
N PHE A 443 -26.14 46.98 -8.26
CA PHE A 443 -27.21 46.09 -8.66
C PHE A 443 -27.95 45.51 -7.43
N ILE A 444 -27.43 45.72 -6.23
CA ILE A 444 -28.07 45.23 -4.99
C ILE A 444 -29.33 46.05 -4.71
N GLU A 445 -30.45 45.38 -4.52
CA GLU A 445 -31.72 46.02 -4.15
C GLU A 445 -32.06 45.79 -2.66
N SER A 446 -32.77 46.76 -2.08
CA SER A 446 -33.14 46.69 -0.64
C SER A 446 -33.99 45.44 -0.30
N LYS A 447 -34.72 44.92 -1.28
CA LYS A 447 -35.56 43.70 -1.15
C LYS A 447 -34.82 42.39 -1.43
N ASP A 448 -33.55 42.44 -1.80
CA ASP A 448 -32.74 41.23 -2.04
C ASP A 448 -32.56 40.39 -0.77
N LYS A 449 -32.67 40.98 0.43
CA LYS A 449 -32.65 40.29 1.71
C LYS A 449 -33.84 39.32 1.88
N ASP A 450 -34.96 39.61 1.26
CA ASP A 450 -36.21 38.84 1.39
C ASP A 450 -36.28 37.68 0.40
N ASP A 451 -35.56 37.73 -0.72
CA ASP A 451 -35.61 36.71 -1.78
C ASP A 451 -34.27 36.03 -2.06
N GLY A 452 -33.25 36.26 -1.21
CA GLY A 452 -31.92 35.66 -1.34
C GLY A 452 -31.06 36.27 -2.46
N GLY A 453 -31.32 37.53 -2.86
CA GLY A 453 -30.53 38.26 -3.83
C GLY A 453 -30.98 38.13 -5.27
N LYS A 454 -32.10 37.43 -5.55
CA LYS A 454 -32.55 37.05 -6.89
C LYS A 454 -32.83 38.26 -7.78
N ARG A 455 -33.30 39.40 -7.23
CA ARG A 455 -33.62 40.61 -8.02
C ARG A 455 -32.38 41.30 -8.52
N GLY A 456 -31.41 41.48 -7.65
CA GLY A 456 -30.12 42.07 -8.00
C GLY A 456 -29.36 41.18 -8.99
N GLU A 457 -29.33 39.88 -8.78
CA GLU A 457 -28.73 38.91 -9.70
C GLU A 457 -29.37 38.98 -11.11
N ASN A 458 -30.71 39.00 -11.19
CA ASN A 458 -31.42 39.11 -12.45
C ASN A 458 -31.13 40.44 -13.16
N LYS A 459 -31.06 41.54 -12.43
CA LYS A 459 -30.74 42.86 -12.97
C LYS A 459 -29.31 42.91 -13.53
N TYR A 460 -28.36 42.32 -12.80
CA TYR A 460 -26.97 42.21 -13.26
C TYR A 460 -26.83 41.29 -14.46
N LEU A 461 -27.49 40.16 -14.47
CA LEU A 461 -27.54 39.23 -15.61
C LEU A 461 -28.10 39.93 -16.85
N ARG A 462 -29.20 40.68 -16.70
CA ARG A 462 -29.75 41.48 -17.79
C ARG A 462 -28.74 42.52 -18.32
N HIS A 463 -28.06 43.21 -17.43
CA HIS A 463 -27.01 44.18 -17.81
C HIS A 463 -25.90 43.53 -18.62
N LEU A 464 -25.36 42.39 -18.14
CA LEU A 464 -24.34 41.64 -18.87
C LEU A 464 -24.80 41.14 -20.23
N THR A 465 -26.07 40.70 -20.33
CA THR A 465 -26.65 40.23 -21.60
C THR A 465 -26.69 41.34 -22.65
N PHE A 466 -27.11 42.53 -22.29
CA PHE A 466 -27.13 43.66 -23.22
C PHE A 466 -25.71 44.12 -23.58
N LEU A 467 -24.81 44.19 -22.61
CA LEU A 467 -23.39 44.49 -22.84
C LEU A 467 -22.74 43.49 -23.81
N GLY A 468 -23.12 42.20 -23.72
CA GLY A 468 -22.63 41.17 -24.62
C GLY A 468 -23.25 41.24 -26.02
N ALA A 469 -24.49 41.75 -26.15
CA ALA A 469 -25.15 41.92 -27.44
C ALA A 469 -24.65 43.14 -28.23
N GLU A 470 -24.03 44.12 -27.58
CA GLU A 470 -23.40 45.28 -28.21
C GLU A 470 -22.00 44.98 -28.74
N LYS A 471 -21.36 43.88 -28.33
CA LYS A 471 -20.06 43.40 -28.84
C LYS A 471 -20.22 42.48 -30.03
#